data_e56a801b6c36b18d135f7e70c9a6cd1e
#
_entry.id   e56a801b6c36b18d135f7e70c9a6cd1e
#
_cell.length_a   1.000
_cell.length_b   1.000
_cell.length_c   1.000
_cell.angle_alpha   90.00
_cell.angle_beta   90.00
_cell.angle_gamma   90.00
#
_symmetry.space_group_name_H-M   'P 1'
#
loop_
_entity.id
_entity.type
_entity.pdbx_description
1 polymer ?
#
loop_
_entity_poly.entity_id
_entity_poly.type
_entity_poly.pdbx_seq_one_letter_code
_entity_poly.pdbx_strand_id
1 'polypeptide(L)'
;MTLPPPKVCELIRKLHAMLGSPSDKEALSARKKLSRLLAKHELSWNDLPAILAGINASNSRANAAPSGGPVDPPKFNVLDLVLRLIEEHIAITAEERVAVALWLLHTWVFGRFRITPRLALLSPVRGCGKTSFLNLLAQLISEGERSDDVTAASIYHQLYERPGTTLLIDEADNLNNNVLRVVFNSGHDRDGKIRRFVKGRSQRFSTFAPLAVAAIACYHCH
;
A
#
# COMPACT_ATOMS: atom_id res chain seq x y z
N MET A 1 -28.36 5.10 -3.49
CA MET A 1 -27.96 3.81 -4.05
C MET A 1 -29.00 2.78 -3.63
N THR A 2 -29.76 2.23 -4.59
CA THR A 2 -30.77 1.19 -4.31
C THR A 2 -30.07 -0.16 -4.34
N LEU A 3 -30.13 -0.91 -3.24
CA LEU A 3 -29.57 -2.25 -3.18
C LEU A 3 -30.33 -3.19 -4.15
N PRO A 4 -29.65 -4.08 -4.86
CA PRO A 4 -30.30 -5.03 -5.76
C PRO A 4 -31.17 -6.02 -4.97
N PRO A 5 -32.11 -6.71 -5.65
CA PRO A 5 -32.98 -7.70 -5.01
C PRO A 5 -32.23 -8.76 -4.23
N PRO A 6 -32.77 -9.31 -3.11
CA PRO A 6 -32.07 -10.25 -2.23
C PRO A 6 -31.45 -11.46 -2.94
N LYS A 7 -32.15 -12.01 -3.96
CA LYS A 7 -31.65 -13.12 -4.78
C LYS A 7 -30.41 -12.75 -5.58
N VAL A 8 -30.32 -11.51 -6.05
CA VAL A 8 -29.17 -11.00 -6.80
C VAL A 8 -27.98 -10.81 -5.86
N CYS A 9 -28.22 -10.27 -4.66
CA CYS A 9 -27.19 -10.14 -3.63
C CYS A 9 -26.59 -11.51 -3.24
N GLU A 10 -27.42 -12.54 -3.10
CA GLU A 10 -26.95 -13.90 -2.80
C GLU A 10 -26.09 -14.49 -3.93
N LEU A 11 -26.48 -14.25 -5.18
CA LEU A 11 -25.69 -14.69 -6.33
C LEU A 11 -24.36 -13.94 -6.44
N ILE A 12 -24.35 -12.64 -6.17
CA ILE A 12 -23.11 -11.83 -6.09
C ILE A 12 -22.16 -12.43 -5.05
N ARG A 13 -22.66 -12.81 -3.87
CA ARG A 13 -21.85 -13.40 -2.81
C ARG A 13 -21.25 -14.74 -3.23
N LYS A 14 -22.05 -15.64 -3.82
CA LYS A 14 -21.56 -16.94 -4.30
C LYS A 14 -20.45 -16.76 -5.35
N LEU A 15 -20.67 -15.87 -6.31
CA LEU A 15 -19.67 -15.58 -7.33
C LEU A 15 -18.41 -14.91 -6.75
N HIS A 16 -18.57 -14.03 -5.77
CA HIS A 16 -17.44 -13.40 -5.07
C HIS A 16 -16.61 -14.43 -4.30
N ALA A 17 -17.25 -15.35 -3.57
CA ALA A 17 -16.54 -16.44 -2.86
C ALA A 17 -15.75 -17.34 -3.83
N MET A 18 -16.25 -17.56 -5.05
CA MET A 18 -15.55 -18.34 -6.07
C MET A 18 -14.34 -17.63 -6.69
N LEU A 19 -14.16 -16.34 -6.47
CA LEU A 19 -12.94 -15.63 -6.90
C LEU A 19 -11.68 -16.11 -6.17
N GLY A 20 -11.84 -16.63 -4.94
CA GLY A 20 -10.77 -17.24 -4.14
C GLY A 20 -10.56 -18.74 -4.41
N SER A 21 -11.17 -19.32 -5.45
CA SER A 21 -10.97 -20.73 -5.81
C SER A 21 -9.52 -21.00 -6.23
N PRO A 22 -8.91 -22.11 -5.81
CA PRO A 22 -7.57 -22.52 -6.25
C PRO A 22 -7.52 -22.88 -7.75
N SER A 23 -8.66 -22.99 -8.41
CA SER A 23 -8.76 -23.24 -9.85
C SER A 23 -8.89 -21.93 -10.63
N ASP A 24 -7.86 -21.57 -11.38
CA ASP A 24 -7.83 -20.35 -12.21
C ASP A 24 -9.01 -20.27 -13.20
N LYS A 25 -9.44 -21.42 -13.73
CA LYS A 25 -10.57 -21.49 -14.67
C LYS A 25 -11.89 -21.14 -13.98
N GLU A 26 -12.08 -21.59 -12.75
CA GLU A 26 -13.27 -21.28 -11.95
C GLU A 26 -13.28 -19.83 -11.51
N ALA A 27 -12.16 -19.31 -11.00
CA ALA A 27 -12.00 -17.92 -10.59
C ALA A 27 -12.27 -16.97 -11.77
N LEU A 28 -11.70 -17.26 -12.96
CA LEU A 28 -11.92 -16.46 -14.16
C LEU A 28 -13.39 -16.51 -14.65
N SER A 29 -14.01 -17.69 -14.58
CA SER A 29 -15.44 -17.86 -14.93
C SER A 29 -16.33 -17.06 -13.96
N ALA A 30 -16.06 -17.15 -12.66
CA ALA A 30 -16.78 -16.41 -11.63
C ALA A 30 -16.64 -14.89 -11.83
N ARG A 31 -15.43 -14.40 -12.12
CA ARG A 31 -15.17 -12.99 -12.42
C ARG A 31 -15.98 -12.49 -13.61
N LYS A 32 -15.99 -13.25 -14.73
CA LYS A 32 -16.77 -12.89 -15.92
C LYS A 32 -18.28 -12.85 -15.63
N LYS A 33 -18.81 -13.81 -14.87
CA LYS A 33 -20.23 -13.86 -14.49
C LYS A 33 -20.59 -12.70 -13.55
N LEU A 34 -19.71 -12.40 -12.58
CA LEU A 34 -19.90 -11.31 -11.65
C LEU A 34 -19.90 -9.94 -12.36
N SER A 35 -18.96 -9.70 -13.28
CA SER A 35 -18.93 -8.47 -14.09
C SER A 35 -20.22 -8.27 -14.90
N ARG A 36 -20.72 -9.35 -15.52
CA ARG A 36 -21.99 -9.29 -16.28
C ARG A 36 -23.20 -9.01 -15.38
N LEU A 37 -23.20 -9.59 -14.18
CA LEU A 37 -24.29 -9.40 -13.22
C LEU A 37 -24.30 -7.97 -12.68
N LEU A 38 -23.14 -7.42 -12.36
CA LEU A 38 -23.00 -6.03 -11.93
C LEU A 38 -23.46 -5.08 -13.02
N ALA A 39 -22.99 -5.24 -14.26
CA ALA A 39 -23.39 -4.41 -15.40
C ALA A 39 -24.90 -4.47 -15.66
N LYS A 40 -25.53 -5.64 -15.52
CA LYS A 40 -26.99 -5.83 -15.70
C LYS A 40 -27.81 -5.03 -14.69
N HIS A 41 -27.25 -4.77 -13.50
CA HIS A 41 -27.93 -4.05 -12.42
C HIS A 41 -27.40 -2.64 -12.22
N GLU A 42 -26.66 -2.10 -13.21
CA GLU A 42 -26.06 -0.75 -13.17
C GLU A 42 -25.14 -0.54 -11.95
N LEU A 43 -24.48 -1.60 -11.49
CA LEU A 43 -23.57 -1.63 -10.37
C LEU A 43 -22.11 -1.69 -10.85
N SER A 44 -21.21 -1.12 -10.06
CA SER A 44 -19.77 -1.17 -10.28
C SER A 44 -19.07 -2.13 -9.29
N TRP A 45 -17.81 -2.44 -9.54
CA TRP A 45 -16.99 -3.19 -8.60
C TRP A 45 -16.81 -2.47 -7.26
N ASN A 46 -16.91 -1.13 -7.24
CA ASN A 46 -16.82 -0.31 -6.03
C ASN A 46 -18.05 -0.45 -5.13
N ASP A 47 -19.16 -0.96 -5.66
CA ASP A 47 -20.40 -1.17 -4.92
C ASP A 47 -20.43 -2.51 -4.16
N LEU A 48 -19.52 -3.43 -4.49
CA LEU A 48 -19.43 -4.77 -3.88
C LEU A 48 -19.30 -4.74 -2.36
N PRO A 49 -18.42 -3.93 -1.74
CA PRO A 49 -18.29 -3.90 -0.29
C PRO A 49 -19.60 -3.54 0.41
N ALA A 50 -20.35 -2.59 -0.12
CA ALA A 50 -21.65 -2.17 0.43
C ALA A 50 -22.71 -3.28 0.30
N ILE A 51 -22.73 -4.00 -0.84
CA ILE A 51 -23.65 -5.10 -1.08
C ILE A 51 -23.35 -6.28 -0.16
N LEU A 52 -22.07 -6.59 0.05
CA LEU A 52 -21.62 -7.68 0.95
C LEU A 52 -21.91 -7.34 2.43
N ALA A 53 -21.66 -6.10 2.85
CA ALA A 53 -21.93 -5.61 4.21
C ALA A 53 -23.43 -5.56 4.54
N GLY A 54 -24.28 -5.12 3.59
CA GLY A 54 -25.73 -5.02 3.79
C GLY A 54 -26.43 -6.36 4.06
N ILE A 55 -25.80 -7.49 3.70
CA ILE A 55 -26.35 -8.82 3.91
C ILE A 55 -25.97 -9.37 5.29
N ASN A 56 -24.80 -8.99 5.81
CA ASN A 56 -24.40 -9.37 7.18
C ASN A 56 -25.29 -8.71 8.23
N ALA A 57 -25.83 -7.51 7.94
CA ALA A 57 -26.78 -6.84 8.82
C ALA A 57 -28.16 -7.52 8.91
N SER A 58 -28.59 -8.24 7.85
CA SER A 58 -29.89 -8.93 7.86
C SER A 58 -29.86 -10.32 8.55
N ASN A 59 -28.71 -11.00 8.56
CA ASN A 59 -28.57 -12.29 9.22
C ASN A 59 -28.29 -12.18 10.75
N SER A 60 -27.80 -11.03 11.21
CA SER A 60 -27.59 -10.75 12.64
C SER A 60 -28.87 -10.32 13.38
N ARG A 61 -29.94 -9.95 12.64
CA ARG A 61 -31.20 -9.49 13.25
C ARG A 61 -32.16 -10.59 13.70
N ALA A 62 -31.87 -11.84 13.39
CA ALA A 62 -32.79 -12.95 13.71
C ALA A 62 -32.68 -13.48 15.17
N ASN A 63 -31.64 -13.10 15.95
CA ASN A 63 -31.40 -13.67 17.28
C ASN A 63 -31.02 -12.68 18.40
N ALA A 64 -31.42 -11.39 18.33
CA ALA A 64 -31.21 -10.48 19.46
C ALA A 64 -32.46 -9.61 19.67
N ALA A 65 -33.06 -9.69 20.86
CA ALA A 65 -34.10 -8.78 21.32
C ALA A 65 -33.54 -7.36 21.47
N PRO A 66 -34.35 -6.30 21.27
CA PRO A 66 -33.84 -4.95 21.15
C PRO A 66 -33.59 -4.33 22.55
N SER A 67 -32.34 -4.04 22.83
CA SER A 67 -31.98 -3.00 23.78
C SER A 67 -31.33 -1.86 23.00
N GLY A 68 -32.09 -0.77 22.79
CA GLY A 68 -31.71 0.37 21.98
C GLY A 68 -30.70 1.26 22.69
N GLY A 69 -29.58 1.45 22.01
CA GLY A 69 -28.65 2.55 22.15
C GLY A 69 -28.07 2.85 20.76
N PRO A 70 -27.59 4.06 20.45
CA PRO A 70 -26.96 4.33 19.17
C PRO A 70 -25.78 3.40 19.01
N VAL A 71 -25.82 2.52 18.00
CA VAL A 71 -24.71 1.64 17.67
C VAL A 71 -23.61 2.53 17.09
N ASP A 72 -22.60 2.82 17.89
CA ASP A 72 -21.37 3.44 17.40
C ASP A 72 -20.87 2.63 16.20
N PRO A 73 -20.47 3.31 15.11
CA PRO A 73 -19.85 2.61 13.98
C PRO A 73 -18.65 1.82 14.52
N PRO A 74 -18.41 0.60 13.99
CA PRO A 74 -17.30 -0.21 14.45
C PRO A 74 -16.03 0.65 14.38
N LYS A 75 -15.37 0.86 15.50
CA LYS A 75 -14.11 1.59 15.57
C LYS A 75 -13.04 0.73 14.90
N PHE A 76 -12.91 0.87 13.57
CA PHE A 76 -11.81 0.25 12.85
C PHE A 76 -10.52 0.93 13.30
N ASN A 77 -9.72 0.21 14.03
CA ASN A 77 -8.35 0.64 14.27
C ASN A 77 -7.53 0.32 13.01
N VAL A 78 -7.22 1.37 12.24
CA VAL A 78 -6.45 1.25 10.99
C VAL A 78 -5.09 0.59 11.25
N LEU A 79 -4.48 0.86 12.41
CA LEU A 79 -3.21 0.24 12.79
C LEU A 79 -3.35 -1.28 12.92
N ASP A 80 -4.39 -1.76 13.60
CA ASP A 80 -4.63 -3.20 13.77
C ASP A 80 -4.87 -3.91 12.42
N LEU A 81 -5.57 -3.25 11.50
CA LEU A 81 -5.78 -3.76 10.15
C LEU A 81 -4.46 -3.89 9.39
N VAL A 82 -3.62 -2.86 9.42
CA VAL A 82 -2.31 -2.86 8.77
C VAL A 82 -1.39 -3.92 9.38
N LEU A 83 -1.37 -4.05 10.71
CA LEU A 83 -0.57 -5.07 11.39
C LEU A 83 -0.95 -6.49 10.97
N ARG A 84 -2.26 -6.81 10.89
CA ARG A 84 -2.75 -8.11 10.40
C ARG A 84 -2.36 -8.36 8.95
N LEU A 85 -2.52 -7.36 8.09
CA LEU A 85 -2.15 -7.46 6.68
C LEU A 85 -0.67 -7.79 6.49
N ILE A 86 0.21 -7.13 7.25
CA ILE A 86 1.65 -7.42 7.20
C ILE A 86 1.91 -8.83 7.72
N GLU A 87 1.27 -9.25 8.82
CA GLU A 87 1.42 -10.58 9.43
C GLU A 87 1.04 -11.71 8.48
N GLU A 88 -0.04 -11.52 7.70
CA GLU A 88 -0.52 -12.52 6.74
C GLU A 88 0.42 -12.71 5.54
N HIS A 89 1.21 -11.70 5.20
CA HIS A 89 1.99 -11.72 3.97
C HIS A 89 3.51 -11.77 4.17
N ILE A 90 4.01 -11.34 5.34
CA ILE A 90 5.45 -11.14 5.56
C ILE A 90 5.87 -11.73 6.91
N ALA A 91 6.87 -12.60 6.88
CA ALA A 91 7.47 -13.18 8.08
C ALA A 91 8.56 -12.26 8.65
N ILE A 92 8.15 -11.38 9.57
CA ILE A 92 9.02 -10.47 10.33
C ILE A 92 8.64 -10.49 11.80
N THR A 93 9.49 -10.00 12.69
CA THR A 93 9.20 -9.93 14.12
C THR A 93 8.03 -9.00 14.44
N ALA A 94 7.45 -9.10 15.62
CA ALA A 94 6.35 -8.24 16.04
C ALA A 94 6.77 -6.76 16.10
N GLU A 95 7.98 -6.49 16.54
CA GLU A 95 8.55 -5.14 16.64
C GLU A 95 8.79 -4.53 15.25
N GLU A 96 9.34 -5.30 14.32
CA GLU A 96 9.52 -4.87 12.93
C GLU A 96 8.18 -4.60 12.26
N ARG A 97 7.18 -5.42 12.53
CA ARG A 97 5.81 -5.25 12.01
C ARG A 97 5.20 -3.93 12.47
N VAL A 98 5.36 -3.60 13.76
CA VAL A 98 4.89 -2.31 14.30
C VAL A 98 5.65 -1.15 13.65
N ALA A 99 6.97 -1.25 13.51
CA ALA A 99 7.77 -0.20 12.86
C ALA A 99 7.35 0.04 11.41
N VAL A 100 7.13 -1.03 10.64
CA VAL A 100 6.64 -0.95 9.25
C VAL A 100 5.23 -0.35 9.19
N ALA A 101 4.32 -0.79 10.06
CA ALA A 101 2.95 -0.28 10.09
C ALA A 101 2.91 1.22 10.40
N LEU A 102 3.69 1.68 11.39
CA LEU A 102 3.81 3.10 11.72
C LEU A 102 4.44 3.90 10.59
N TRP A 103 5.49 3.37 9.94
CA TRP A 103 6.09 4.01 8.77
C TRP A 103 5.08 4.13 7.63
N LEU A 104 4.29 3.09 7.39
CA LEU A 104 3.26 3.07 6.35
C LEU A 104 2.19 4.13 6.62
N LEU A 105 1.66 4.21 7.84
CA LEU A 105 0.71 5.25 8.23
C LEU A 105 1.33 6.66 8.14
N HIS A 106 2.62 6.79 8.46
CA HIS A 106 3.35 8.05 8.29
C HIS A 106 3.37 8.52 6.83
N THR A 107 3.44 7.62 5.83
CA THR A 107 3.44 8.02 4.41
C THR A 107 2.17 8.77 4.00
N TRP A 108 1.05 8.55 4.67
CA TRP A 108 -0.22 9.24 4.41
C TRP A 108 -0.28 10.65 4.99
N VAL A 109 0.53 10.93 6.01
CA VAL A 109 0.50 12.18 6.76
C VAL A 109 1.87 12.87 6.85
N PHE A 110 2.91 12.37 6.16
CA PHE A 110 4.29 12.85 6.26
C PHE A 110 4.41 14.36 6.04
N GLY A 111 3.54 14.93 5.19
CA GLY A 111 3.46 16.36 4.97
C GLY A 111 3.17 17.19 6.24
N ARG A 112 2.72 16.59 7.33
CA ARG A 112 2.54 17.26 8.64
C ARG A 112 3.80 17.27 9.51
N PHE A 113 4.80 16.47 9.16
CA PHE A 113 6.03 16.32 9.91
C PHE A 113 7.19 17.10 9.26
N ARG A 114 8.15 17.51 10.04
CA ARG A 114 9.39 18.10 9.54
C ARG A 114 10.37 17.03 9.04
N ILE A 115 10.38 15.89 9.72
CA ILE A 115 11.27 14.76 9.45
C ILE A 115 10.44 13.58 8.97
N THR A 116 10.88 12.89 7.91
CA THR A 116 10.32 11.61 7.47
C THR A 116 11.36 10.50 7.68
N PRO A 117 11.02 9.43 8.44
CA PRO A 117 11.91 8.31 8.65
C PRO A 117 12.13 7.51 7.37
N ARG A 118 13.28 6.86 7.25
CA ARG A 118 13.62 5.93 6.19
C ARG A 118 13.30 4.51 6.63
N LEU A 119 12.71 3.72 5.73
CA LEU A 119 12.53 2.29 5.95
C LEU A 119 13.61 1.52 5.19
N ALA A 120 14.39 0.69 5.89
CA ALA A 120 15.39 -0.18 5.28
C ALA A 120 14.96 -1.65 5.45
N LEU A 121 14.76 -2.33 4.35
CA LEU A 121 14.47 -3.76 4.29
C LEU A 121 15.77 -4.51 3.99
N LEU A 122 16.40 -5.01 5.03
CA LEU A 122 17.69 -5.67 4.93
C LEU A 122 17.52 -7.19 5.04
N SER A 123 18.23 -7.94 4.22
CA SER A 123 18.31 -9.39 4.35
C SER A 123 19.71 -9.88 4.05
N PRO A 124 20.14 -11.02 4.67
CA PRO A 124 21.49 -11.53 4.47
C PRO A 124 21.72 -12.13 3.08
N VAL A 125 20.65 -12.55 2.40
CA VAL A 125 20.75 -13.25 1.10
C VAL A 125 19.68 -12.78 0.13
N ARG A 126 19.86 -13.10 -1.15
CA ARG A 126 18.83 -12.90 -2.21
C ARG A 126 17.66 -13.87 -1.99
N GLY A 127 16.49 -13.51 -2.54
CA GLY A 127 15.31 -14.39 -2.51
C GLY A 127 14.56 -14.41 -1.18
N CYS A 128 14.87 -13.56 -0.20
CA CYS A 128 14.18 -13.45 1.09
C CYS A 128 12.86 -12.68 1.05
N GLY A 129 12.25 -12.46 -0.10
CA GLY A 129 10.94 -11.80 -0.21
C GLY A 129 10.96 -10.27 -0.13
N LYS A 130 12.13 -9.59 -0.19
CA LYS A 130 12.20 -8.11 -0.17
C LYS A 130 11.35 -7.46 -1.24
N THR A 131 11.44 -7.95 -2.47
CA THR A 131 10.65 -7.49 -3.61
C THR A 131 9.14 -7.67 -3.39
N SER A 132 8.72 -8.82 -2.83
CA SER A 132 7.32 -9.08 -2.46
C SER A 132 6.86 -8.10 -1.39
N PHE A 133 7.74 -7.78 -0.43
CA PHE A 133 7.44 -6.81 0.61
C PHE A 133 7.29 -5.39 0.04
N LEU A 134 8.19 -4.94 -0.84
CA LEU A 134 8.04 -3.65 -1.52
C LEU A 134 6.75 -3.58 -2.35
N ASN A 135 6.35 -4.69 -2.99
CA ASN A 135 5.08 -4.76 -3.72
C ASN A 135 3.87 -4.62 -2.79
N LEU A 136 3.91 -5.23 -1.61
CA LEU A 136 2.86 -5.04 -0.60
C LEU A 136 2.81 -3.58 -0.13
N LEU A 137 3.96 -2.97 0.19
CA LEU A 137 4.02 -1.56 0.57
C LEU A 137 3.47 -0.66 -0.54
N ALA A 138 3.79 -0.92 -1.80
CA ALA A 138 3.32 -0.14 -2.95
C ALA A 138 1.78 -0.11 -3.06
N GLN A 139 1.09 -1.14 -2.59
CA GLN A 139 -0.38 -1.21 -2.58
C GLN A 139 -1.01 -0.45 -1.40
N LEU A 140 -0.24 -0.22 -0.33
CA LEU A 140 -0.74 0.34 0.93
C LEU A 140 -0.37 1.80 1.15
N ILE A 141 0.60 2.34 0.42
CA ILE A 141 1.02 3.75 0.50
C ILE A 141 0.09 4.65 -0.32
N SER A 142 0.02 5.93 0.07
CA SER A 142 -0.87 6.92 -0.56
C SER A 142 -0.56 7.15 -2.04
N GLU A 143 0.69 7.48 -2.34
CA GLU A 143 1.21 7.67 -3.68
C GLU A 143 2.60 7.05 -3.73
N GLY A 144 2.72 5.89 -4.33
CA GLY A 144 3.98 5.15 -4.39
C GLY A 144 4.33 4.79 -5.80
N GLU A 145 5.57 4.98 -6.13
CA GLU A 145 6.14 4.45 -7.35
C GLU A 145 7.33 3.57 -7.00
N ARG A 146 7.24 2.31 -7.40
CA ARG A 146 8.36 1.38 -7.30
C ARG A 146 9.23 1.53 -8.54
N SER A 147 10.52 1.64 -8.33
CA SER A 147 11.50 1.67 -9.39
C SER A 147 12.57 0.61 -9.15
N ASP A 148 12.79 -0.25 -10.15
CA ASP A 148 13.77 -1.34 -10.10
C ASP A 148 15.14 -0.91 -10.67
N ASP A 149 15.15 0.08 -11.57
CA ASP A 149 16.37 0.66 -12.15
C ASP A 149 16.36 2.18 -11.95
N VAL A 150 16.90 2.60 -10.82
CA VAL A 150 16.81 3.99 -10.37
C VAL A 150 18.08 4.74 -10.69
N THR A 151 17.97 5.72 -11.58
CA THR A 151 18.99 6.76 -11.70
C THR A 151 18.68 7.94 -10.82
N ALA A 152 19.69 8.66 -10.38
CA ALA A 152 19.47 9.90 -9.63
C ALA A 152 18.63 10.92 -10.40
N ALA A 153 18.76 10.95 -11.72
CA ALA A 153 17.98 11.83 -12.57
C ALA A 153 16.49 11.46 -12.57
N SER A 154 16.16 10.16 -12.61
CA SER A 154 14.78 9.69 -12.56
C SER A 154 14.11 10.02 -11.24
N ILE A 155 14.79 9.84 -10.09
CA ILE A 155 14.27 10.23 -8.77
C ILE A 155 13.96 11.73 -8.72
N TYR A 156 14.87 12.57 -9.19
CA TYR A 156 14.66 14.02 -9.15
C TYR A 156 13.48 14.44 -10.02
N HIS A 157 13.35 13.84 -11.20
CA HIS A 157 12.25 14.10 -12.10
C HIS A 157 10.92 13.70 -11.48
N GLN A 158 10.88 12.53 -10.88
CA GLN A 158 9.71 11.98 -10.17
C GLN A 158 9.28 12.89 -9.01
N LEU A 159 10.21 13.27 -8.14
CA LEU A 159 9.93 14.16 -7.00
C LEU A 159 9.52 15.58 -7.44
N TYR A 160 9.97 16.00 -8.63
CA TYR A 160 9.58 17.29 -9.20
C TYR A 160 8.19 17.27 -9.80
N GLU A 161 7.87 16.22 -10.56
CA GLU A 161 6.56 16.09 -11.21
C GLU A 161 5.44 15.75 -10.23
N ARG A 162 5.77 14.94 -9.22
CA ARG A 162 4.81 14.49 -8.19
C ARG A 162 5.37 14.73 -6.79
N PRO A 163 5.31 15.97 -6.29
CA PRO A 163 5.73 16.26 -4.92
C PRO A 163 4.91 15.45 -3.93
N GLY A 164 5.59 14.73 -3.05
CA GLY A 164 4.92 13.91 -2.04
C GLY A 164 4.84 12.42 -2.35
N THR A 165 5.31 11.98 -3.50
CA THR A 165 5.41 10.57 -3.87
C THR A 165 6.35 9.84 -2.91
N THR A 166 5.89 8.70 -2.37
CA THR A 166 6.75 7.78 -1.61
C THR A 166 7.63 6.98 -2.57
N LEU A 167 8.92 6.98 -2.32
CA LEU A 167 9.90 6.25 -3.12
C LEU A 167 10.10 4.85 -2.57
N LEU A 168 9.96 3.84 -3.43
CA LEU A 168 10.28 2.44 -3.14
C LEU A 168 11.40 1.98 -4.05
N ILE A 169 12.57 1.70 -3.49
CA ILE A 169 13.78 1.36 -4.25
C ILE A 169 14.18 -0.08 -3.95
N ASP A 170 14.16 -0.92 -4.97
CA ASP A 170 14.69 -2.27 -4.89
C ASP A 170 16.19 -2.29 -5.25
N GLU A 171 16.90 -3.31 -4.81
CA GLU A 171 18.35 -3.51 -5.09
C GLU A 171 19.23 -2.28 -4.77
N ALA A 172 18.99 -1.63 -3.63
CA ALA A 172 19.73 -0.44 -3.21
C ALA A 172 21.25 -0.69 -3.01
N ASP A 173 21.69 -1.93 -2.89
CA ASP A 173 23.10 -2.33 -2.86
C ASP A 173 23.85 -2.02 -4.17
N ASN A 174 23.17 -1.95 -5.29
CA ASN A 174 23.74 -1.54 -6.58
C ASN A 174 23.90 -0.02 -6.72
N LEU A 175 23.36 0.74 -5.75
CA LEU A 175 23.36 2.20 -5.77
C LEU A 175 24.70 2.81 -5.31
N ASN A 176 25.78 2.51 -5.99
CA ASN A 176 27.11 3.08 -5.70
C ASN A 176 27.24 4.55 -6.19
N ASN A 177 26.14 5.29 -6.23
CA ASN A 177 26.12 6.63 -6.82
C ASN A 177 26.01 7.70 -5.71
N ASN A 178 27.02 8.56 -5.63
CA ASN A 178 27.07 9.69 -4.70
C ASN A 178 25.79 10.57 -4.75
N VAL A 179 25.11 10.60 -5.88
CA VAL A 179 23.92 11.41 -6.07
C VAL A 179 22.72 10.83 -5.32
N LEU A 180 22.57 9.50 -5.32
CA LEU A 180 21.52 8.84 -4.53
C LEU A 180 21.74 9.05 -3.04
N ARG A 181 23.00 8.99 -2.57
CA ARG A 181 23.34 9.34 -1.17
C ARG A 181 22.86 10.74 -0.81
N VAL A 182 22.95 11.70 -1.71
CA VAL A 182 22.46 13.07 -1.46
C VAL A 182 20.95 13.08 -1.29
N VAL A 183 20.19 12.39 -2.13
CA VAL A 183 18.72 12.26 -1.97
C VAL A 183 18.35 11.57 -0.66
N PHE A 184 19.05 10.49 -0.34
CA PHE A 184 18.87 9.77 0.92
C PHE A 184 19.12 10.67 2.13
N ASN A 185 20.22 11.42 2.12
CA ASN A 185 20.63 12.23 3.26
C ASN A 185 19.84 13.53 3.38
N SER A 186 19.44 14.16 2.26
CA SER A 186 18.71 15.42 2.31
C SER A 186 17.19 15.26 2.37
N GLY A 187 16.67 14.17 1.81
CA GLY A 187 15.23 14.02 1.64
C GLY A 187 14.46 13.62 2.90
N HIS A 188 15.12 13.40 4.04
CA HIS A 188 14.46 13.12 5.30
C HIS A 188 13.96 14.40 5.98
N ASP A 189 14.51 15.55 5.65
CA ASP A 189 14.12 16.85 6.18
C ASP A 189 13.28 17.62 5.15
N ARG A 190 12.22 18.28 5.61
CA ARG A 190 11.32 19.10 4.79
C ARG A 190 12.06 20.23 4.06
N ASP A 191 13.11 20.78 4.65
CA ASP A 191 13.92 21.82 4.06
C ASP A 191 14.99 21.28 3.10
N GLY A 192 15.09 19.95 2.98
CA GLY A 192 16.01 19.26 2.09
C GLY A 192 15.79 19.66 0.63
N LYS A 193 16.79 20.28 0.03
CA LYS A 193 16.78 20.76 -1.35
C LYS A 193 18.11 20.51 -2.00
N ILE A 194 18.06 20.19 -3.28
CA ILE A 194 19.25 20.10 -4.13
C ILE A 194 19.16 21.13 -5.26
N ARG A 195 20.30 21.51 -5.78
CA ARG A 195 20.40 22.35 -6.98
C ARG A 195 20.87 21.51 -8.15
N ARG A 196 20.22 21.68 -9.30
CA ARG A 196 20.59 21.05 -10.56
C ARG A 196 20.47 22.04 -11.70
N PHE A 197 21.33 21.88 -12.70
CA PHE A 197 21.23 22.62 -13.95
C PHE A 197 20.31 21.88 -14.90
N VAL A 198 19.18 22.50 -15.24
CA VAL A 198 18.22 21.98 -16.20
C VAL A 198 18.06 23.01 -17.31
N LYS A 199 18.32 22.62 -18.55
CA LYS A 199 18.26 23.52 -19.73
C LYS A 199 19.04 24.85 -19.53
N GLY A 200 20.25 24.76 -18.96
CA GLY A 200 21.12 25.93 -18.74
C GLY A 200 20.73 26.83 -17.56
N ARG A 201 19.72 26.47 -16.77
CA ARG A 201 19.30 27.24 -15.60
C ARG A 201 19.45 26.41 -14.33
N SER A 202 19.93 27.04 -13.24
CA SER A 202 19.98 26.41 -11.91
C SER A 202 18.58 26.36 -11.30
N GLN A 203 18.08 25.14 -11.06
CA GLN A 203 16.79 24.91 -10.39
C GLN A 203 17.01 24.24 -9.05
N ARG A 204 16.13 24.55 -8.10
CA ARG A 204 16.08 23.90 -6.78
C ARG A 204 14.96 22.86 -6.79
N PHE A 205 15.29 21.66 -6.35
CA PHE A 205 14.34 20.54 -6.23
C PHE A 205 14.22 20.17 -4.76
N SER A 206 12.98 20.01 -4.27
CA SER A 206 12.75 19.41 -2.97
C SER A 206 13.06 17.92 -3.07
N THR A 207 13.75 17.39 -2.08
CA THR A 207 14.02 15.96 -1.94
C THR A 207 13.19 15.33 -0.85
N PHE A 208 12.33 16.12 -0.17
CA PHE A 208 11.52 15.66 0.94
C PHE A 208 10.44 14.68 0.49
N ALA A 209 10.62 13.40 0.83
CA ALA A 209 9.69 12.33 0.52
C ALA A 209 9.92 11.13 1.45
N PRO A 210 8.89 10.36 1.82
CA PRO A 210 9.07 9.05 2.44
C PRO A 210 9.85 8.13 1.49
N LEU A 211 10.68 7.26 2.07
CA LEU A 211 11.54 6.37 1.28
C LEU A 211 11.67 5.02 1.97
N ALA A 212 11.41 3.95 1.22
CA ALA A 212 11.79 2.59 1.59
C ALA A 212 12.82 2.04 0.61
N VAL A 213 13.81 1.34 1.12
CA VAL A 213 14.87 0.70 0.34
C VAL A 213 14.99 -0.76 0.70
N ALA A 214 15.19 -1.60 -0.31
CA ALA A 214 15.55 -2.99 -0.12
C ALA A 214 17.00 -3.22 -0.55
N ALA A 215 17.78 -3.85 0.33
CA ALA A 215 19.18 -4.13 0.08
C ALA A 215 19.60 -5.48 0.70
N ILE A 216 20.72 -6.02 0.24
CA ILE A 216 21.38 -7.15 0.87
C ILE A 216 22.33 -6.58 1.92
N ALA A 217 22.15 -6.99 3.19
CA ALA A 217 23.09 -6.63 4.25
C ALA A 217 24.34 -7.47 4.11
N CYS A 218 25.41 -6.91 3.57
CA CYS A 218 26.73 -7.53 3.73
C CYS A 218 27.19 -7.33 5.18
N TYR A 219 27.00 -8.33 6.02
CA TYR A 219 27.69 -8.37 7.31
C TYR A 219 29.19 -8.64 7.04
N HIS A 220 29.94 -7.58 6.81
CA HIS A 220 31.37 -7.66 7.04
C HIS A 220 31.54 -7.67 8.57
N CYS A 221 31.70 -8.84 9.12
CA CYS A 221 32.25 -8.98 10.46
C CYS A 221 33.66 -8.40 10.46
N HIS A 222 33.85 -7.27 11.10
CA HIS A 222 35.15 -6.80 11.57
C HIS A 222 35.40 -7.35 12.97
#